data_ba3d325472c72fd2818c29bb6c5a48b3
#
_entry.id   ba3d325472c72fd2818c29bb6c5a48b3
#
_cell.length_a   1.000
_cell.length_b   1.000
_cell.length_c   1.000
_cell.angle_alpha   90.00
_cell.angle_beta   90.00
_cell.angle_gamma   90.00
#
_symmetry.space_group_name_H-M   'P 1'
#
loop_
_entity.id
_entity.type
_entity.pdbx_description
1 polymer ?
#
loop_
_entity_poly.entity_id
_entity_poly.type
_entity_poly.pdbx_seq_one_letter_code
_entity_poly.pdbx_strand_id
1 'polypeptide(L)'
;MLKINKQSVDGLFPNKKEGYFELKSEYCPSGDQKQAISELINGINKKEKNQVLLGVTGSGKTFTMANVIQSSQRPALIMAPNKTLAAQLYGEMKTLFPNNAVEYFVSYYDYYQPEAYVPRTDTFIEKDSSINEHIDRLRHSATRSMFERKDVIIVASVSCIYGLGPVETLSLIHI
;
A
#
# COMPACT_ATOMS: atom_id res chain seq x y z
N MET A 1 1.37 9.21 23.53
CA MET A 1 0.37 9.11 22.44
C MET A 1 0.10 10.53 21.95
N LEU A 2 0.84 10.96 20.92
CA LEU A 2 0.71 12.30 20.34
C LEU A 2 -0.62 12.38 19.57
N LYS A 3 -1.54 13.23 20.05
CA LYS A 3 -2.74 13.59 19.29
C LYS A 3 -2.33 14.53 18.15
N ILE A 4 -2.16 14.00 16.96
CA ILE A 4 -2.00 14.83 15.76
C ILE A 4 -3.31 15.57 15.55
N ASN A 5 -3.25 16.90 15.65
CA ASN A 5 -4.41 17.76 15.45
C ASN A 5 -4.77 17.76 13.96
N LYS A 6 -5.93 17.24 13.60
CA LYS A 6 -6.40 17.10 12.20
C LYS A 6 -6.36 18.44 11.44
N GLN A 7 -6.51 19.56 12.11
CA GLN A 7 -6.49 20.90 11.50
C GLN A 7 -5.13 21.34 10.95
N SER A 8 -4.01 20.75 11.42
CA SER A 8 -2.67 21.14 10.94
C SER A 8 -2.27 20.47 9.62
N VAL A 9 -2.94 19.39 9.22
CA VAL A 9 -2.60 18.65 8.01
C VAL A 9 -3.43 19.10 6.81
N ASP A 10 -4.69 19.50 7.02
CA ASP A 10 -5.59 19.96 5.94
C ASP A 10 -5.16 21.33 5.35
N GLY A 11 -4.41 22.15 6.11
CA GLY A 11 -3.86 23.42 5.63
C GLY A 11 -2.61 23.32 4.77
N LEU A 12 -1.87 22.21 4.85
CA LEU A 12 -0.64 21.99 4.07
C LEU A 12 -0.91 21.55 2.62
N PHE A 13 -2.09 20.97 2.34
CA PHE A 13 -2.43 20.43 1.02
C PHE A 13 -3.87 20.80 0.60
N PRO A 14 -4.15 22.08 0.32
CA PRO A 14 -5.51 22.57 0.12
C PRO A 14 -6.21 22.09 -1.17
N ASN A 15 -5.50 21.47 -2.11
CA ASN A 15 -6.03 21.16 -3.45
C ASN A 15 -5.75 19.71 -3.89
N LYS A 16 -6.24 18.71 -3.13
CA LYS A 16 -6.22 17.34 -3.64
C LYS A 16 -7.11 17.25 -4.89
N LYS A 17 -6.54 16.73 -5.98
CA LYS A 17 -7.31 16.43 -7.19
C LYS A 17 -8.41 15.43 -6.83
N GLU A 18 -9.65 15.79 -7.12
CA GLU A 18 -10.78 14.88 -7.02
C GLU A 18 -10.62 13.82 -8.10
N GLY A 19 -10.50 12.58 -7.68
CA GLY A 19 -10.49 11.41 -8.55
C GLY A 19 -11.48 10.39 -8.01
N TYR A 20 -12.10 9.66 -8.92
CA TYR A 20 -12.99 8.55 -8.59
C TYR A 20 -12.33 7.25 -9.01
N PHE A 21 -12.49 6.20 -8.19
CA PHE A 21 -12.05 4.86 -8.58
C PHE A 21 -12.97 4.31 -9.67
N GLU A 22 -12.37 3.99 -10.81
CA GLU A 22 -13.06 3.36 -11.95
C GLU A 22 -12.41 2.01 -12.22
N LEU A 23 -13.09 0.94 -11.83
CA LEU A 23 -12.67 -0.43 -12.10
C LEU A 23 -12.87 -0.75 -13.59
N LYS A 24 -11.84 -1.19 -14.27
CA LYS A 24 -11.90 -1.70 -15.63
C LYS A 24 -11.61 -3.19 -15.64
N SER A 25 -12.60 -3.98 -16.02
CA SER A 25 -12.49 -5.44 -16.12
C SER A 25 -13.51 -5.99 -17.12
N GLU A 26 -13.09 -7.00 -17.86
CA GLU A 26 -13.99 -7.80 -18.68
C GLU A 26 -14.82 -8.80 -17.86
N TYR A 27 -14.43 -9.01 -16.58
CA TYR A 27 -15.10 -9.92 -15.66
C TYR A 27 -16.16 -9.20 -14.84
N CYS A 28 -17.22 -9.94 -14.54
CA CYS A 28 -18.25 -9.52 -13.56
C CYS A 28 -18.19 -10.40 -12.32
N PRO A 29 -18.52 -9.87 -11.14
CA PRO A 29 -18.61 -10.69 -9.93
C PRO A 29 -19.55 -11.87 -10.12
N SER A 30 -19.10 -13.07 -9.77
CA SER A 30 -19.87 -14.30 -9.94
C SER A 30 -19.95 -15.09 -8.62
N GLY A 31 -20.97 -15.94 -8.52
CA GLY A 31 -21.19 -16.77 -7.33
C GLY A 31 -21.25 -15.94 -6.04
N ASP A 32 -20.58 -16.43 -5.01
CA ASP A 32 -20.55 -15.83 -3.67
C ASP A 32 -19.81 -14.47 -3.60
N GLN A 33 -19.10 -14.07 -4.66
CA GLN A 33 -18.42 -12.77 -4.69
C GLN A 33 -19.41 -11.61 -4.55
N LYS A 34 -20.61 -11.70 -5.15
CA LYS A 34 -21.63 -10.64 -5.06
C LYS A 34 -22.08 -10.42 -3.62
N GLN A 35 -22.31 -11.51 -2.90
CA GLN A 35 -22.69 -11.46 -1.50
C GLN A 35 -21.53 -10.90 -0.65
N ALA A 36 -20.32 -11.41 -0.83
CA ALA A 36 -19.13 -10.96 -0.10
C ALA A 36 -18.88 -9.45 -0.29
N ILE A 37 -18.97 -8.95 -1.52
CA ILE A 37 -18.84 -7.51 -1.82
C ILE A 37 -19.91 -6.70 -1.05
N SER A 38 -21.16 -7.13 -1.11
CA SER A 38 -22.26 -6.44 -0.41
C SER A 38 -22.07 -6.41 1.10
N GLU A 39 -21.67 -7.53 1.69
CA GLU A 39 -21.42 -7.63 3.13
C GLU A 39 -20.24 -6.74 3.58
N LEU A 40 -19.13 -6.77 2.84
CA LEU A 40 -17.98 -5.92 3.12
C LEU A 40 -18.31 -4.43 3.03
N ILE A 41 -19.06 -4.01 2.02
CA ILE A 41 -19.51 -2.62 1.87
C ILE A 41 -20.45 -2.22 3.02
N ASN A 42 -21.36 -3.09 3.41
CA ASN A 42 -22.25 -2.85 4.55
C ASN A 42 -21.46 -2.69 5.85
N GLY A 43 -20.43 -3.51 6.08
CA GLY A 43 -19.54 -3.39 7.23
C GLY A 43 -18.79 -2.06 7.23
N ILE A 44 -18.26 -1.63 6.07
CA ILE A 44 -17.61 -0.32 5.93
C ILE A 44 -18.56 0.82 6.26
N ASN A 45 -19.80 0.75 5.80
CA ASN A 45 -20.82 1.77 6.06
C ASN A 45 -21.24 1.82 7.54
N LYS A 46 -21.28 0.66 8.20
CA LYS A 46 -21.49 0.53 9.65
C LYS A 46 -20.27 0.92 10.49
N LYS A 47 -19.13 1.26 9.84
CA LYS A 47 -17.86 1.57 10.48
C LYS A 47 -17.30 0.41 11.31
N GLU A 48 -17.52 -0.83 10.88
CA GLU A 48 -16.90 -1.99 11.48
C GLU A 48 -15.38 -1.89 11.34
N LYS A 49 -14.67 -2.12 12.46
CA LYS A 49 -13.21 -1.96 12.49
C LYS A 49 -12.48 -3.06 11.74
N ASN A 50 -13.00 -4.26 11.79
CA ASN A 50 -12.36 -5.45 11.24
C ASN A 50 -13.40 -6.30 10.48
N GLN A 51 -13.00 -6.76 9.31
CA GLN A 51 -13.77 -7.71 8.52
C GLN A 51 -12.81 -8.74 7.96
N VAL A 52 -13.27 -9.97 7.75
CA VAL A 52 -12.46 -11.07 7.24
C VAL A 52 -13.11 -11.63 5.99
N LEU A 53 -12.36 -11.66 4.88
CA LEU A 53 -12.75 -12.34 3.65
C LEU A 53 -12.01 -13.68 3.56
N LEU A 54 -12.74 -14.77 3.71
CA LEU A 54 -12.21 -16.12 3.53
C LEU A 54 -12.48 -16.61 2.11
N GLY A 55 -11.48 -17.22 1.51
CA GLY A 55 -11.60 -17.80 0.17
C GLY A 55 -10.36 -18.58 -0.21
N VAL A 56 -10.54 -19.66 -0.96
CA VAL A 56 -9.44 -20.47 -1.49
C VAL A 56 -8.60 -19.68 -2.49
N THR A 57 -7.39 -20.16 -2.78
CA THR A 57 -6.57 -19.58 -3.83
C THR A 57 -7.31 -19.66 -5.17
N GLY A 58 -7.28 -18.59 -5.96
CA GLY A 58 -7.98 -18.51 -7.24
C GLY A 58 -9.48 -18.17 -7.15
N SER A 59 -10.05 -17.96 -5.97
CA SER A 59 -11.46 -17.55 -5.82
C SER A 59 -11.76 -16.09 -6.20
N GLY A 60 -10.77 -15.35 -6.71
CA GLY A 60 -10.94 -13.96 -7.12
C GLY A 60 -11.01 -12.95 -5.97
N LYS A 61 -10.34 -13.22 -4.85
CA LYS A 61 -10.27 -12.30 -3.70
C LYS A 61 -9.79 -10.89 -4.08
N THR A 62 -8.77 -10.79 -4.95
CA THR A 62 -8.25 -9.51 -5.44
C THR A 62 -9.32 -8.73 -6.20
N PHE A 63 -10.09 -9.43 -7.04
CA PHE A 63 -11.19 -8.82 -7.77
C PHE A 63 -12.34 -8.37 -6.84
N THR A 64 -12.63 -9.18 -5.81
CA THR A 64 -13.58 -8.80 -4.75
C THR A 64 -13.14 -7.53 -4.04
N MET A 65 -11.85 -7.44 -3.62
CA MET A 65 -11.29 -6.23 -3.01
C MET A 65 -11.38 -5.02 -3.94
N ALA A 66 -11.09 -5.18 -5.22
CA ALA A 66 -11.17 -4.09 -6.19
C ALA A 66 -12.61 -3.54 -6.30
N ASN A 67 -13.61 -4.42 -6.34
CA ASN A 67 -15.02 -3.99 -6.33
C ASN A 67 -15.40 -3.24 -5.03
N VAL A 68 -14.88 -3.67 -3.88
CA VAL A 68 -15.09 -2.97 -2.61
C VAL A 68 -14.43 -1.59 -2.62
N ILE A 69 -13.20 -1.46 -3.13
CA ILE A 69 -12.50 -0.17 -3.28
C ILE A 69 -13.31 0.77 -4.17
N GLN A 70 -13.73 0.31 -5.35
CA GLN A 70 -14.57 1.09 -6.25
C GLN A 70 -15.88 1.54 -5.57
N SER A 71 -16.55 0.66 -4.88
CA SER A 71 -17.84 0.97 -4.25
C SER A 71 -17.71 1.91 -3.05
N SER A 72 -16.61 1.79 -2.29
CA SER A 72 -16.37 2.64 -1.11
C SER A 72 -15.84 4.03 -1.46
N GLN A 73 -15.21 4.19 -2.62
CA GLN A 73 -14.58 5.46 -3.06
C GLN A 73 -13.61 6.06 -2.04
N ARG A 74 -12.89 5.21 -1.30
CA ARG A 74 -11.94 5.61 -0.27
C ARG A 74 -10.51 5.22 -0.67
N PRO A 75 -9.50 6.03 -0.36
CA PRO A 75 -8.11 5.61 -0.50
C PRO A 75 -7.87 4.28 0.21
N ALA A 76 -7.08 3.42 -0.42
CA ALA A 76 -6.84 2.07 0.08
C ALA A 76 -5.35 1.81 0.29
N LEU A 77 -5.03 1.12 1.39
CA LEU A 77 -3.71 0.56 1.67
C LEU A 77 -3.82 -0.96 1.67
N ILE A 78 -3.12 -1.60 0.74
CA ILE A 78 -3.04 -3.06 0.64
C ILE A 78 -1.67 -3.48 1.18
N MET A 79 -1.67 -4.27 2.25
CA MET A 79 -0.43 -4.76 2.85
C MET A 79 -0.21 -6.23 2.54
N ALA A 80 0.93 -6.54 1.94
CA ALA A 80 1.37 -7.90 1.64
C ALA A 80 2.50 -8.33 2.58
N PRO A 81 2.62 -9.63 2.90
CA PRO A 81 3.64 -10.14 3.81
C PRO A 81 5.07 -10.01 3.27
N ASN A 82 5.25 -9.91 1.96
CA ASN A 82 6.55 -9.79 1.33
C ASN A 82 6.51 -8.95 0.04
N LYS A 83 7.70 -8.59 -0.49
CA LYS A 83 7.84 -7.76 -1.71
C LYS A 83 7.26 -8.45 -2.95
N THR A 84 7.43 -9.76 -3.08
CA THR A 84 6.98 -10.52 -4.26
C THR A 84 5.47 -10.50 -4.39
N LEU A 85 4.77 -10.76 -3.28
CA LEU A 85 3.31 -10.70 -3.27
C LEU A 85 2.81 -9.25 -3.42
N ALA A 86 3.51 -8.27 -2.84
CA ALA A 86 3.20 -6.87 -3.06
C ALA A 86 3.32 -6.49 -4.55
N ALA A 87 4.37 -6.96 -5.24
CA ALA A 87 4.54 -6.72 -6.68
C ALA A 87 3.42 -7.34 -7.52
N GLN A 88 3.01 -8.56 -7.18
CA GLN A 88 1.89 -9.22 -7.85
C GLN A 88 0.59 -8.42 -7.66
N LEU A 89 0.24 -8.08 -6.42
CA LEU A 89 -0.97 -7.31 -6.11
C LEU A 89 -0.95 -5.91 -6.76
N TYR A 90 0.23 -5.28 -6.81
CA TYR A 90 0.41 -4.02 -7.52
C TYR A 90 0.09 -4.14 -9.00
N GLY A 91 0.61 -5.18 -9.68
CA GLY A 91 0.33 -5.46 -11.09
C GLY A 91 -1.16 -5.71 -11.34
N GLU A 92 -1.79 -6.54 -10.50
CA GLU A 92 -3.23 -6.83 -10.59
C GLU A 92 -4.07 -5.54 -10.40
N MET A 93 -3.79 -4.75 -9.36
CA MET A 93 -4.50 -3.50 -9.10
C MET A 93 -4.27 -2.45 -10.19
N LYS A 94 -3.06 -2.37 -10.75
CA LYS A 94 -2.74 -1.47 -11.87
C LYS A 94 -3.54 -1.81 -13.13
N THR A 95 -3.76 -3.10 -13.38
CA THR A 95 -4.59 -3.58 -14.50
C THR A 95 -6.06 -3.26 -14.27
N LEU A 96 -6.55 -3.43 -13.03
CA LEU A 96 -7.95 -3.17 -12.67
C LEU A 96 -8.29 -1.67 -12.56
N PHE A 97 -7.32 -0.84 -12.21
CA PHE A 97 -7.47 0.62 -12.04
C PHE A 97 -6.45 1.40 -12.88
N PRO A 98 -6.52 1.32 -14.23
CA PRO A 98 -5.50 1.91 -15.11
C PRO A 98 -5.45 3.44 -15.05
N ASN A 99 -6.54 4.10 -14.69
CA ASN A 99 -6.66 5.55 -14.64
C ASN A 99 -6.43 6.15 -13.24
N ASN A 100 -6.36 5.30 -12.21
CA ASN A 100 -6.20 5.72 -10.83
C ASN A 100 -4.73 5.65 -10.38
N ALA A 101 -4.40 6.30 -9.28
CA ALA A 101 -3.07 6.24 -8.72
C ALA A 101 -2.87 4.92 -7.94
N VAL A 102 -2.34 3.92 -8.62
CA VAL A 102 -1.89 2.68 -7.99
C VAL A 102 -0.39 2.77 -7.80
N GLU A 103 0.06 2.72 -6.55
CA GLU A 103 1.43 2.98 -6.13
C GLU A 103 2.04 1.79 -5.40
N TYR A 104 3.35 1.59 -5.60
CA TYR A 104 4.11 0.51 -5.00
C TYR A 104 5.01 1.04 -3.88
N PHE A 105 4.86 0.51 -2.67
CA PHE A 105 5.59 0.99 -1.51
C PHE A 105 6.21 -0.17 -0.73
N VAL A 106 7.47 -0.47 -1.00
CA VAL A 106 8.21 -1.55 -0.34
C VAL A 106 9.49 -1.02 0.27
N SER A 107 10.18 -1.81 1.12
CA SER A 107 11.45 -1.39 1.68
C SER A 107 12.49 -1.21 0.56
N TYR A 108 13.29 -0.16 0.63
CA TYR A 108 14.27 0.20 -0.39
C TYR A 108 15.55 -0.65 -0.36
N TYR A 109 15.75 -1.47 0.67
CA TYR A 109 16.86 -2.42 0.72
C TYR A 109 16.54 -3.65 -0.13
N ASP A 110 17.39 -3.95 -1.11
CA ASP A 110 17.33 -5.21 -1.85
C ASP A 110 18.03 -6.32 -1.09
N TYR A 111 19.12 -5.97 -0.43
CA TYR A 111 19.94 -6.86 0.37
C TYR A 111 20.29 -6.18 1.68
N TYR A 112 20.17 -6.91 2.76
CA TYR A 112 20.61 -6.51 4.08
C TYR A 112 21.34 -7.66 4.75
N GLN A 113 22.64 -7.52 4.92
CA GLN A 113 23.46 -8.43 5.69
C GLN A 113 23.85 -7.73 7.01
N PRO A 114 23.36 -8.22 8.14
CA PRO A 114 23.82 -7.71 9.42
C PRO A 114 25.28 -8.09 9.63
N GLU A 115 25.99 -7.26 10.38
CA GLU A 115 27.31 -7.58 10.87
C GLU A 115 27.28 -8.88 11.70
N ALA A 116 28.22 -9.77 11.48
CA ALA A 116 28.33 -11.01 12.22
C ALA A 116 29.81 -11.39 12.41
N TYR A 117 30.13 -11.91 13.59
CA TYR A 117 31.44 -12.48 13.85
C TYR A 117 31.32 -14.00 13.97
N VAL A 118 32.14 -14.71 13.19
CA VAL A 118 32.20 -16.17 13.20
C VAL A 118 33.45 -16.60 13.96
N PRO A 119 33.37 -16.95 15.27
CA PRO A 119 34.51 -17.24 16.11
C PRO A 119 35.34 -18.42 15.62
N ARG A 120 34.73 -19.39 14.95
CA ARG A 120 35.40 -20.60 14.45
C ARG A 120 36.44 -20.35 13.37
N THR A 121 36.24 -19.31 12.57
CA THR A 121 37.08 -18.95 11.43
C THR A 121 37.78 -17.60 11.64
N ASP A 122 37.56 -16.97 12.80
CA ASP A 122 38.02 -15.60 13.11
C ASP A 122 37.70 -14.60 11.99
N THR A 123 36.45 -14.74 11.47
CA THR A 123 35.98 -13.95 10.34
C THR A 123 34.94 -12.96 10.80
N PHE A 124 35.21 -11.68 10.54
CA PHE A 124 34.26 -10.61 10.72
C PHE A 124 33.52 -10.37 9.38
N ILE A 125 32.21 -10.50 9.37
CA ILE A 125 31.36 -10.19 8.23
C ILE A 125 30.85 -8.77 8.45
N GLU A 126 31.24 -7.86 7.58
CA GLU A 126 30.79 -6.47 7.65
C GLU A 126 29.33 -6.34 7.28
N LYS A 127 28.68 -5.33 7.85
CA LYS A 127 27.32 -4.94 7.47
C LYS A 127 27.35 -4.49 6.01
N ASP A 128 26.51 -5.13 5.19
CA ASP A 128 26.31 -4.75 3.79
C ASP A 128 24.84 -4.47 3.51
N SER A 129 24.56 -3.40 2.77
CA SER A 129 23.22 -3.04 2.37
C SER A 129 23.23 -2.31 1.03
N SER A 130 22.48 -2.82 0.07
CA SER A 130 22.29 -2.13 -1.21
C SER A 130 20.94 -1.44 -1.26
N ILE A 131 20.94 -0.16 -1.60
CA ILE A 131 19.74 0.65 -1.79
C ILE A 131 19.37 0.60 -3.27
N ASN A 132 18.11 0.25 -3.55
CA ASN A 132 17.57 0.28 -4.90
C ASN A 132 16.95 1.65 -5.18
N GLU A 133 17.63 2.47 -5.98
CA GLU A 133 17.16 3.82 -6.35
C GLU A 133 15.82 3.81 -7.09
N HIS A 134 15.49 2.74 -7.82
CA HIS A 134 14.20 2.64 -8.49
C HIS A 134 13.06 2.49 -7.48
N ILE A 135 13.26 1.65 -6.47
CA ILE A 135 12.29 1.48 -5.37
C ILE A 135 12.15 2.79 -4.60
N ASP A 136 13.23 3.51 -4.37
CA ASP A 136 13.18 4.81 -3.68
C ASP A 136 12.32 5.82 -4.46
N ARG A 137 12.49 5.92 -5.77
CA ARG A 137 11.62 6.76 -6.63
C ARG A 137 10.16 6.35 -6.57
N LEU A 138 9.84 5.04 -6.54
CA LEU A 138 8.47 4.56 -6.41
C LEU A 138 7.87 4.94 -5.05
N ARG A 139 8.66 4.92 -3.98
CA ARG A 139 8.23 5.38 -2.64
C ARG A 139 7.92 6.87 -2.61
N HIS A 140 8.77 7.68 -3.24
CA HIS A 140 8.51 9.12 -3.38
C HIS A 140 7.25 9.38 -4.21
N SER A 141 7.03 8.64 -5.31
CA SER A 141 5.80 8.70 -6.10
C SER A 141 4.57 8.38 -5.27
N ALA A 142 4.62 7.30 -4.48
CA ALA A 142 3.52 6.90 -3.61
C ALA A 142 3.18 7.97 -2.56
N THR A 143 4.22 8.54 -1.93
CA THR A 143 4.06 9.62 -0.95
C THR A 143 3.42 10.84 -1.59
N ARG A 144 3.89 11.26 -2.77
CA ARG A 144 3.34 12.37 -3.54
C ARG A 144 1.87 12.13 -3.90
N SER A 145 1.55 10.96 -4.47
CA SER A 145 0.18 10.61 -4.87
C SER A 145 -0.78 10.64 -3.69
N MET A 146 -0.34 10.19 -2.50
CA MET A 146 -1.14 10.22 -1.29
C MET A 146 -1.50 11.65 -0.86
N PHE A 147 -0.62 12.63 -1.09
CA PHE A 147 -0.89 14.03 -0.76
C PHE A 147 -1.69 14.76 -1.83
N GLU A 148 -1.50 14.43 -3.11
CA GLU A 148 -2.10 15.16 -4.22
C GLU A 148 -3.46 14.61 -4.69
N ARG A 149 -3.76 13.33 -4.42
CA ARG A 149 -4.94 12.64 -4.97
C ARG A 149 -5.81 12.01 -3.88
N LYS A 150 -7.10 11.83 -4.19
CA LYS A 150 -8.04 11.09 -3.33
C LYS A 150 -8.24 9.64 -3.79
N ASP A 151 -7.98 9.35 -5.05
CA ASP A 151 -8.14 8.05 -5.70
C ASP A 151 -6.82 7.26 -5.73
N VAL A 152 -6.26 7.01 -4.54
CA VAL A 152 -4.95 6.36 -4.37
C VAL A 152 -5.12 4.96 -3.78
N ILE A 153 -4.46 3.99 -4.40
CA ILE A 153 -4.26 2.64 -3.87
C ILE A 153 -2.76 2.46 -3.65
N ILE A 154 -2.34 2.26 -2.41
CA ILE A 154 -0.95 1.96 -2.08
C ILE A 154 -0.85 0.47 -1.80
N VAL A 155 0.03 -0.22 -2.54
CA VAL A 155 0.38 -1.61 -2.28
C VAL A 155 1.74 -1.67 -1.61
N ALA A 156 1.77 -2.09 -0.36
CA ALA A 156 2.95 -2.09 0.49
C ALA A 156 3.33 -3.48 0.99
N SER A 157 4.60 -3.68 1.29
CA SER A 157 5.06 -4.84 2.06
C SER A 157 5.10 -4.52 3.55
N VAL A 158 4.86 -5.52 4.41
CA VAL A 158 4.93 -5.37 5.88
C VAL A 158 6.28 -4.80 6.34
N SER A 159 7.37 -5.09 5.62
CA SER A 159 8.70 -4.56 5.90
C SER A 159 8.80 -3.02 5.91
N CYS A 160 7.82 -2.33 5.31
CA CYS A 160 7.79 -0.87 5.29
C CYS A 160 7.32 -0.22 6.59
N ILE A 161 6.74 -0.99 7.52
CA ILE A 161 6.31 -0.49 8.83
C ILE A 161 7.52 -0.13 9.69
N TYR A 162 8.67 -0.76 9.43
CA TYR A 162 9.89 -0.57 10.20
C TYR A 162 10.78 0.48 9.52
N GLY A 163 11.33 1.39 10.29
CA GLY A 163 12.36 2.33 9.84
C GLY A 163 11.83 3.57 9.09
N LEU A 164 10.55 3.87 9.17
CA LEU A 164 10.03 5.16 8.74
C LEU A 164 10.34 6.19 9.85
N GLY A 165 11.17 7.16 9.51
CA GLY A 165 11.36 8.35 10.33
C GLY A 165 10.05 9.13 10.50
N PRO A 166 9.99 10.09 11.43
CA PRO A 166 8.81 10.92 11.61
C PRO A 166 8.47 11.69 10.32
N VAL A 167 7.19 11.91 10.09
CA VAL A 167 6.67 12.58 8.87
C VAL A 167 7.30 13.96 8.66
N GLU A 168 7.69 14.62 9.75
CA GLU A 168 8.37 15.93 9.76
C GLU A 168 9.72 15.86 9.03
N THR A 169 10.42 14.73 9.09
CA THR A 169 11.71 14.54 8.40
C THR A 169 11.54 14.44 6.88
N LEU A 170 10.39 13.91 6.41
CA LEU A 170 10.07 13.85 4.99
C LEU A 170 9.74 15.23 4.39
N SER A 171 9.22 16.16 5.18
CA SER A 171 8.92 17.52 4.72
C SER A 171 10.18 18.37 4.56
N LEU A 172 11.26 18.06 5.27
CA LEU A 172 12.54 18.78 5.20
C LEU A 172 13.40 18.40 3.98
N ILE A 173 13.10 17.28 3.32
CA ILE A 173 13.83 16.83 2.13
C ILE A 173 13.42 17.63 0.88
N HIS A 174 12.32 18.38 0.92
CA HIS A 174 11.80 19.18 -0.18
C HIS A 174 12.17 20.67 -0.12
N ILE A 175 12.98 21.06 0.83
CA ILE A 175 13.58 22.39 0.92
C ILE A 175 15.03 22.30 0.47
#